data_8853273dbc9a46659f8bba98ea3029f3
#
_entry.id   8853273dbc9a46659f8bba98ea3029f3
#
_cell.length_a   1.000
_cell.length_b   1.000
_cell.length_c   1.000
_cell.angle_alpha   90.00
_cell.angle_beta   90.00
_cell.angle_gamma   90.00
#
_symmetry.space_group_name_H-M   'P 1'
#
loop_
_entity.id
_entity.type
_entity.pdbx_description
1 polymer ?
#
loop_
_entity_poly.entity_id
_entity_poly.type
_entity_poly.pdbx_seq_one_letter_code
_entity_poly.pdbx_strand_id
1 'polypeptide(L)'
;MNDLGSKAYYHLPGLFEFYELYRVFLPLFREHRAYFYDWCEIGSIYGAPADCIWGGGRAGFGDQSAKEVRALLREYGISARLTFSNSLLQKEHLRDPKCNALCALFEAGSGVQNGIIVHSELLLEYLKARYPGFYFVSSTTKVLTEFSQLRRELEREEFRFVVPDFRLNKAFDQLKGLPQPQKDKVEFLCNECCWTGCKDRKRCYETVSRKNLGEACPEHICTAPDAQEGYRFSRAMQSPAFIGTEEICRTYLPMGFSHFKIEGRGLGSALILEFLLYYMTKPEYQLQVREAIYLDSMLDLF
;
A
#
# COMPACT_ATOMS: atom_id res chain seq x y z
N MET A 1 26.74 15.30 -11.54
CA MET A 1 25.52 15.86 -12.15
C MET A 1 24.54 14.70 -12.24
N ASN A 2 23.63 14.61 -11.30
CA ASN A 2 22.64 13.51 -11.30
C ASN A 2 21.52 13.91 -12.24
N ASP A 3 21.36 13.12 -13.28
CA ASP A 3 20.19 13.16 -14.16
C ASP A 3 18.97 12.73 -13.33
N LEU A 4 18.23 13.72 -12.80
CA LEU A 4 17.03 13.53 -11.96
C LEU A 4 15.79 13.15 -12.80
N GLY A 5 15.99 12.27 -13.81
CA GLY A 5 14.90 11.76 -14.63
C GLY A 5 14.00 10.73 -13.94
N SER A 6 14.49 10.02 -12.94
CA SER A 6 13.76 8.92 -12.31
C SER A 6 12.92 9.40 -11.11
N LYS A 7 11.63 9.08 -11.11
CA LYS A 7 10.68 9.40 -10.03
C LYS A 7 10.42 8.19 -9.13
N ALA A 8 10.27 8.43 -7.83
CA ALA A 8 9.73 7.46 -6.89
C ALA A 8 8.24 7.69 -6.72
N TYR A 9 7.45 6.69 -7.06
CA TYR A 9 5.99 6.69 -6.89
C TYR A 9 5.64 5.98 -5.60
N TYR A 10 5.15 6.74 -4.62
CA TYR A 10 4.72 6.18 -3.34
C TYR A 10 3.27 5.71 -3.42
N HIS A 11 3.02 4.50 -2.91
CA HIS A 11 1.70 3.91 -2.76
C HIS A 11 1.32 3.98 -1.28
N LEU A 12 0.38 4.85 -0.95
CA LEU A 12 0.08 5.27 0.42
C LEU A 12 -1.08 4.46 1.01
N PRO A 13 -1.04 4.11 2.32
CA PRO A 13 -2.08 3.31 2.96
C PRO A 13 -3.28 4.14 3.40
N GLY A 14 -4.44 3.49 3.61
CA GLY A 14 -5.55 4.09 4.34
C GLY A 14 -6.53 4.88 3.48
N LEU A 15 -6.94 4.31 2.35
CA LEU A 15 -7.90 4.91 1.41
C LEU A 15 -9.21 5.34 2.08
N PHE A 16 -9.68 4.58 3.06
CA PHE A 16 -10.89 4.85 3.83
C PHE A 16 -10.59 5.24 5.28
N GLU A 17 -9.47 4.76 5.81
CA GLU A 17 -9.06 4.93 7.19
C GLU A 17 -8.52 6.34 7.48
N PHE A 18 -7.86 6.97 6.51
CA PHE A 18 -7.14 8.24 6.71
C PHE A 18 -7.62 9.34 5.76
N TYR A 19 -8.92 9.36 5.48
CA TYR A 19 -9.53 10.35 4.60
C TYR A 19 -9.22 11.80 5.06
N GLU A 20 -9.39 12.10 6.35
CA GLU A 20 -9.16 13.44 6.89
C GLU A 20 -7.69 13.88 6.76
N LEU A 21 -6.74 12.95 6.98
CA LEU A 21 -5.33 13.24 6.73
C LEU A 21 -5.08 13.59 5.27
N TYR A 22 -5.64 12.82 4.33
CA TYR A 22 -5.42 13.08 2.90
C TYR A 22 -6.15 14.33 2.41
N ARG A 23 -7.29 14.69 3.00
CA ARG A 23 -8.01 15.92 2.70
C ARG A 23 -7.16 17.18 2.96
N VAL A 24 -6.25 17.11 3.92
CA VAL A 24 -5.30 18.19 4.24
C VAL A 24 -3.96 18.02 3.52
N PHE A 25 -3.43 16.79 3.46
CA PHE A 25 -2.12 16.52 2.89
C PHE A 25 -2.07 16.73 1.37
N LEU A 26 -3.11 16.33 0.62
CA LEU A 26 -3.09 16.43 -0.84
C LEU A 26 -3.08 17.87 -1.37
N PRO A 27 -3.89 18.81 -0.84
CA PRO A 27 -3.75 20.24 -1.18
C PRO A 27 -2.34 20.75 -0.88
N LEU A 28 -1.82 20.47 0.31
CA LEU A 28 -0.48 20.90 0.72
C LEU A 28 0.60 20.38 -0.23
N PHE A 29 0.53 19.09 -0.59
CA PHE A 29 1.47 18.47 -1.52
C PHE A 29 1.41 19.11 -2.93
N ARG A 30 0.22 19.49 -3.41
CA ARG A 30 0.02 20.14 -4.70
C ARG A 30 0.47 21.59 -4.71
N GLU A 31 0.09 22.37 -3.69
CA GLU A 31 0.27 23.82 -3.64
C GLU A 31 1.67 24.24 -3.17
N HIS A 32 2.26 23.43 -2.29
CA HIS A 32 3.59 23.69 -1.72
C HIS A 32 4.62 22.64 -2.16
N ARG A 33 4.66 22.35 -3.47
CA ARG A 33 5.53 21.30 -4.03
C ARG A 33 7.01 21.45 -3.64
N ALA A 34 7.48 22.68 -3.39
CA ALA A 34 8.84 22.98 -2.94
C ALA A 34 9.21 22.37 -1.58
N TYR A 35 8.22 22.06 -0.73
CA TYR A 35 8.45 21.43 0.58
C TYR A 35 8.81 19.94 0.45
N PHE A 36 8.51 19.33 -0.69
CA PHE A 36 8.67 17.91 -0.93
C PHE A 36 9.84 17.63 -1.85
N TYR A 37 10.39 16.41 -1.79
CA TYR A 37 11.45 16.00 -2.70
C TYR A 37 10.98 16.06 -4.15
N ASP A 38 11.82 16.62 -5.04
CA ASP A 38 11.47 16.80 -6.45
C ASP A 38 11.30 15.49 -7.20
N TRP A 39 11.91 14.42 -6.70
CA TRP A 39 11.83 13.08 -7.24
C TRP A 39 10.67 12.23 -6.69
N CYS A 40 9.89 12.70 -5.70
CA CYS A 40 8.79 11.93 -5.16
C CYS A 40 7.43 12.30 -5.78
N GLU A 41 6.59 11.28 -6.00
CA GLU A 41 5.21 11.42 -6.50
C GLU A 41 4.28 10.48 -5.73
N ILE A 42 2.98 10.78 -5.72
CA ILE A 42 1.96 9.88 -5.19
C ILE A 42 1.47 8.99 -6.33
N GLY A 43 1.80 7.71 -6.29
CA GLY A 43 1.39 6.74 -7.30
C GLY A 43 -0.05 6.24 -7.11
N SER A 44 -0.46 6.05 -5.86
CA SER A 44 -1.84 5.65 -5.50
C SER A 44 -2.08 5.76 -4.00
N ILE A 45 -3.37 5.74 -3.60
CA ILE A 45 -3.77 5.49 -2.20
C ILE A 45 -4.57 4.19 -2.17
N TYR A 46 -4.25 3.28 -1.22
CA TYR A 46 -4.85 1.96 -1.18
C TYR A 46 -5.56 1.66 0.14
N GLY A 47 -6.63 0.89 0.09
CA GLY A 47 -7.41 0.47 1.25
C GLY A 47 -8.69 -0.27 0.86
N ALA A 48 -9.45 -0.67 1.86
CA ALA A 48 -10.80 -1.19 1.71
C ALA A 48 -11.60 -0.86 2.97
N PRO A 49 -12.92 -0.71 2.90
CA PRO A 49 -13.75 -0.56 4.09
C PRO A 49 -13.53 -1.72 5.06
N ALA A 50 -13.67 -1.45 6.37
CA ALA A 50 -13.39 -2.43 7.42
C ALA A 50 -14.28 -3.69 7.35
N ASP A 51 -15.50 -3.54 6.83
CA ASP A 51 -16.50 -4.60 6.70
C ASP A 51 -16.55 -5.25 5.29
N CYS A 52 -15.51 -5.07 4.49
CA CYS A 52 -15.40 -5.66 3.15
C CYS A 52 -14.92 -7.11 3.24
N ILE A 53 -15.75 -8.08 2.87
CA ILE A 53 -15.39 -9.52 2.94
C ILE A 53 -14.27 -9.92 1.97
N TRP A 54 -14.06 -9.16 0.88
CA TRP A 54 -12.92 -9.35 -0.02
C TRP A 54 -11.63 -8.73 0.53
N GLY A 55 -11.75 -7.92 1.60
CA GLY A 55 -10.62 -7.31 2.28
C GLY A 55 -9.69 -8.37 2.88
N GLY A 56 -8.44 -8.01 3.02
CA GLY A 56 -7.41 -8.85 3.64
C GLY A 56 -6.26 -7.96 4.10
N GLY A 57 -5.33 -8.56 4.83
CA GLY A 57 -4.25 -7.81 5.44
C GLY A 57 -4.69 -7.05 6.69
N ARG A 58 -3.73 -6.45 7.37
CA ARG A 58 -3.96 -5.65 8.58
C ARG A 58 -4.59 -4.31 8.19
N ALA A 59 -5.77 -4.02 8.71
CA ALA A 59 -6.49 -2.78 8.45
C ALA A 59 -6.93 -2.13 9.77
N GLY A 60 -7.05 -0.80 9.73
CA GLY A 60 -7.71 -0.03 10.77
C GLY A 60 -9.22 0.08 10.51
N PHE A 61 -9.89 0.83 11.37
CA PHE A 61 -11.29 1.19 11.15
C PHE A 61 -11.36 2.30 10.10
N GLY A 62 -12.13 2.06 9.04
CA GLY A 62 -12.38 3.02 7.99
C GLY A 62 -13.81 2.87 7.50
N ASP A 63 -14.64 3.87 7.81
CA ASP A 63 -16.06 3.93 7.48
C ASP A 63 -16.41 5.12 6.57
N GLN A 64 -15.39 5.85 6.11
CA GLN A 64 -15.60 7.00 5.22
C GLN A 64 -16.39 6.62 3.98
N SER A 65 -17.27 7.52 3.56
CA SER A 65 -18.08 7.34 2.36
C SER A 65 -17.22 7.09 1.11
N ALA A 66 -17.45 5.97 0.44
CA ALA A 66 -16.73 5.61 -0.77
C ALA A 66 -16.88 6.66 -1.89
N LYS A 67 -17.99 7.40 -1.91
CA LYS A 67 -18.21 8.49 -2.87
C LYS A 67 -17.31 9.68 -2.58
N GLU A 68 -17.16 10.06 -1.31
CA GLU A 68 -16.30 11.18 -0.89
C GLU A 68 -14.83 10.84 -1.13
N VAL A 69 -14.41 9.63 -0.74
CA VAL A 69 -13.05 9.12 -1.01
C VAL A 69 -12.73 9.17 -2.51
N ARG A 70 -13.66 8.69 -3.35
CA ARG A 70 -13.50 8.74 -4.81
C ARG A 70 -13.43 10.18 -5.33
N ALA A 71 -14.27 11.07 -4.80
CA ALA A 71 -14.30 12.48 -5.21
C ALA A 71 -12.98 13.16 -4.91
N LEU A 72 -12.43 12.98 -3.72
CA LEU A 72 -11.13 13.50 -3.31
C LEU A 72 -10.02 13.02 -4.26
N LEU A 73 -9.90 11.70 -4.49
CA LEU A 73 -8.82 11.19 -5.34
C LEU A 73 -8.94 11.64 -6.80
N ARG A 74 -10.18 11.76 -7.30
CA ARG A 74 -10.43 12.30 -8.64
C ARG A 74 -9.98 13.76 -8.78
N GLU A 75 -10.22 14.58 -7.77
CA GLU A 75 -9.81 15.99 -7.75
C GLU A 75 -8.29 16.13 -7.88
N TYR A 76 -7.54 15.23 -7.24
CA TYR A 76 -6.07 15.25 -7.26
C TYR A 76 -5.45 14.36 -8.35
N GLY A 77 -6.25 13.67 -9.17
CA GLY A 77 -5.75 12.81 -10.23
C GLY A 77 -4.98 11.59 -9.70
N ILE A 78 -5.32 11.08 -8.50
CA ILE A 78 -4.63 9.98 -7.84
C ILE A 78 -5.42 8.68 -8.03
N SER A 79 -4.70 7.59 -8.36
CA SER A 79 -5.28 6.26 -8.48
C SER A 79 -5.69 5.71 -7.11
N ALA A 80 -6.94 5.28 -6.99
CA ALA A 80 -7.41 4.48 -5.86
C ALA A 80 -7.07 3.00 -6.11
N ARG A 81 -6.64 2.27 -5.05
CA ARG A 81 -6.48 0.82 -5.11
C ARG A 81 -7.32 0.14 -4.03
N LEU A 82 -8.34 -0.60 -4.45
CA LEU A 82 -9.12 -1.42 -3.52
C LEU A 82 -8.30 -2.62 -3.07
N THR A 83 -8.19 -2.84 -1.75
CA THR A 83 -7.41 -3.94 -1.19
C THR A 83 -8.32 -5.15 -0.99
N PHE A 84 -8.41 -6.00 -1.99
CA PHE A 84 -9.21 -7.23 -2.02
C PHE A 84 -8.31 -8.46 -1.92
N SER A 85 -7.57 -8.52 -0.81
CA SER A 85 -6.52 -9.51 -0.59
C SER A 85 -6.90 -10.66 0.35
N ASN A 86 -8.19 -10.92 0.53
CA ASN A 86 -8.66 -12.11 1.22
C ASN A 86 -8.22 -13.37 0.47
N SER A 87 -7.52 -14.28 1.18
CA SER A 87 -6.92 -15.49 0.60
C SER A 87 -7.86 -16.70 0.57
N LEU A 88 -9.04 -16.61 1.21
CA LEU A 88 -9.91 -17.75 1.48
C LEU A 88 -11.28 -17.65 0.77
N LEU A 89 -11.38 -16.78 -0.22
CA LEU A 89 -12.62 -16.57 -0.95
C LEU A 89 -13.07 -17.83 -1.71
N GLN A 90 -14.38 -18.07 -1.67
CA GLN A 90 -15.07 -19.11 -2.43
C GLN A 90 -16.07 -18.47 -3.40
N LYS A 91 -16.70 -19.27 -4.29
CA LYS A 91 -17.57 -18.78 -5.37
C LYS A 91 -18.76 -17.97 -4.86
N GLU A 92 -19.35 -18.34 -3.75
CA GLU A 92 -20.46 -17.63 -3.11
C GLU A 92 -20.08 -16.20 -2.69
N HIS A 93 -18.83 -16.00 -2.22
CA HIS A 93 -18.34 -14.69 -1.79
C HIS A 93 -18.19 -13.68 -2.94
N LEU A 94 -18.08 -14.15 -4.21
CA LEU A 94 -17.99 -13.28 -5.39
C LEU A 94 -19.28 -12.46 -5.62
N ARG A 95 -20.41 -12.89 -5.06
CA ARG A 95 -21.71 -12.23 -5.21
C ARG A 95 -21.96 -11.16 -4.16
N ASP A 96 -21.02 -10.88 -3.28
CA ASP A 96 -21.19 -9.86 -2.24
C ASP A 96 -21.59 -8.51 -2.85
N PRO A 97 -22.75 -7.96 -2.48
CA PRO A 97 -23.30 -6.77 -3.11
C PRO A 97 -22.48 -5.52 -2.80
N LYS A 98 -21.89 -5.42 -1.59
CA LYS A 98 -21.09 -4.27 -1.16
C LYS A 98 -19.77 -4.20 -1.91
N CYS A 99 -19.04 -5.32 -1.99
CA CYS A 99 -17.79 -5.39 -2.73
C CYS A 99 -18.00 -5.11 -4.22
N ASN A 100 -19.07 -5.64 -4.83
CA ASN A 100 -19.41 -5.35 -6.22
C ASN A 100 -19.81 -3.88 -6.43
N ALA A 101 -20.54 -3.26 -5.49
CA ALA A 101 -20.87 -1.83 -5.56
C ALA A 101 -19.63 -0.94 -5.48
N LEU A 102 -18.65 -1.30 -4.66
CA LEU A 102 -17.35 -0.62 -4.63
C LEU A 102 -16.62 -0.73 -5.98
N CYS A 103 -16.58 -1.92 -6.59
CA CYS A 103 -15.99 -2.08 -7.92
C CYS A 103 -16.69 -1.17 -8.93
N ALA A 104 -18.02 -1.23 -9.04
CA ALA A 104 -18.77 -0.39 -9.97
C ALA A 104 -18.54 1.11 -9.76
N LEU A 105 -18.43 1.54 -8.48
CA LEU A 105 -18.16 2.93 -8.15
C LEU A 105 -16.74 3.36 -8.59
N PHE A 106 -15.72 2.57 -8.30
CA PHE A 106 -14.32 2.95 -8.56
C PHE A 106 -13.86 2.63 -9.99
N GLU A 107 -14.52 1.73 -10.71
CA GLU A 107 -14.26 1.49 -12.13
C GLU A 107 -14.76 2.64 -13.02
N ALA A 108 -15.91 3.22 -12.66
CA ALA A 108 -16.56 4.26 -13.46
C ALA A 108 -15.68 5.50 -13.64
N GLY A 109 -15.31 5.79 -14.86
CA GLY A 109 -14.38 6.76 -15.38
C GLY A 109 -14.03 7.97 -14.52
N SER A 110 -12.77 8.05 -14.14
CA SER A 110 -12.23 9.14 -13.31
C SER A 110 -11.09 9.93 -13.98
N GLY A 111 -10.76 9.62 -15.22
CA GLY A 111 -9.58 10.17 -15.89
C GLY A 111 -8.28 9.46 -15.49
N VAL A 112 -8.21 8.86 -14.30
CA VAL A 112 -7.10 8.04 -13.82
C VAL A 112 -7.59 6.60 -13.64
N GLN A 113 -6.85 5.64 -14.17
CA GLN A 113 -7.18 4.23 -13.99
C GLN A 113 -6.97 3.82 -12.54
N ASN A 114 -8.01 3.27 -11.90
CA ASN A 114 -7.93 2.69 -10.56
C ASN A 114 -7.46 1.24 -10.60
N GLY A 115 -7.03 0.71 -9.45
CA GLY A 115 -6.51 -0.64 -9.36
C GLY A 115 -7.12 -1.46 -8.24
N ILE A 116 -6.85 -2.76 -8.28
CA ILE A 116 -7.22 -3.70 -7.22
C ILE A 116 -5.99 -4.51 -6.79
N ILE A 117 -5.71 -4.52 -5.50
CA ILE A 117 -4.70 -5.39 -4.89
C ILE A 117 -5.39 -6.71 -4.58
N VAL A 118 -4.97 -7.80 -5.22
CA VAL A 118 -5.65 -9.10 -5.15
C VAL A 118 -4.71 -10.24 -4.72
N HIS A 119 -5.25 -11.17 -3.95
CA HIS A 119 -4.58 -12.42 -3.56
C HIS A 119 -5.16 -13.63 -4.27
N SER A 120 -6.50 -13.77 -4.23
CA SER A 120 -7.23 -14.94 -4.74
C SER A 120 -7.28 -14.95 -6.26
N GLU A 121 -6.85 -16.06 -6.87
CA GLU A 121 -6.97 -16.27 -8.32
C GLU A 121 -8.45 -16.32 -8.75
N LEU A 122 -9.29 -16.93 -7.94
CA LEU A 122 -10.74 -16.97 -8.17
C LEU A 122 -11.33 -15.56 -8.28
N LEU A 123 -10.91 -14.65 -7.38
CA LEU A 123 -11.36 -13.26 -7.41
C LEU A 123 -10.76 -12.52 -8.60
N LEU A 124 -9.48 -12.73 -8.92
CA LEU A 124 -8.82 -12.10 -10.06
C LEU A 124 -9.56 -12.39 -11.36
N GLU A 125 -9.87 -13.65 -11.65
CA GLU A 125 -10.61 -14.04 -12.85
C GLU A 125 -12.01 -13.44 -12.90
N TYR A 126 -12.72 -13.40 -11.76
CA TYR A 126 -14.02 -12.76 -11.66
C TYR A 126 -13.93 -11.25 -11.98
N LEU A 127 -12.95 -10.55 -11.39
CA LEU A 127 -12.78 -9.12 -11.59
C LEU A 127 -12.37 -8.77 -13.02
N LYS A 128 -11.47 -9.54 -13.63
CA LYS A 128 -11.07 -9.35 -15.05
C LYS A 128 -12.27 -9.44 -16.00
N ALA A 129 -13.16 -10.39 -15.74
CA ALA A 129 -14.34 -10.60 -16.59
C ALA A 129 -15.41 -9.52 -16.38
N ARG A 130 -15.61 -9.06 -15.14
CA ARG A 130 -16.73 -8.20 -14.79
C ARG A 130 -16.39 -6.71 -14.71
N TYR A 131 -15.15 -6.38 -14.37
CA TYR A 131 -14.65 -5.02 -14.17
C TYR A 131 -13.30 -4.82 -14.88
N PRO A 132 -13.28 -4.88 -16.22
CA PRO A 132 -12.04 -4.83 -17.01
C PRO A 132 -11.33 -3.47 -16.98
N GLY A 133 -11.99 -2.43 -16.44
CA GLY A 133 -11.43 -1.08 -16.32
C GLY A 133 -10.33 -0.95 -15.25
N PHE A 134 -10.18 -1.93 -14.36
CA PHE A 134 -9.12 -1.91 -13.35
C PHE A 134 -7.79 -2.48 -13.87
N TYR A 135 -6.68 -1.98 -13.30
CA TYR A 135 -5.43 -2.74 -13.31
C TYR A 135 -5.29 -3.55 -12.00
N PHE A 136 -4.46 -4.60 -12.03
CA PHE A 136 -4.30 -5.49 -10.89
C PHE A 136 -2.89 -5.43 -10.30
N VAL A 137 -2.83 -5.60 -8.96
CA VAL A 137 -1.60 -5.63 -8.18
C VAL A 137 -1.56 -6.96 -7.42
N SER A 138 -0.49 -7.73 -7.59
CA SER A 138 -0.28 -8.94 -6.80
C SER A 138 0.06 -8.59 -5.35
N SER A 139 -0.73 -9.12 -4.42
CA SER A 139 -0.66 -8.76 -3.00
C SER A 139 0.55 -9.36 -2.30
N THR A 140 1.18 -8.59 -1.40
CA THR A 140 2.21 -9.09 -0.47
C THR A 140 1.69 -10.20 0.46
N THR A 141 0.36 -10.33 0.62
CA THR A 141 -0.24 -11.43 1.41
C THR A 141 -0.01 -12.80 0.82
N LYS A 142 0.41 -12.89 -0.46
CA LYS A 142 0.88 -14.15 -1.07
C LYS A 142 2.17 -14.68 -0.43
N VAL A 143 2.92 -13.82 0.26
CA VAL A 143 4.15 -14.17 1.00
C VAL A 143 5.16 -14.89 0.09
N LEU A 144 5.53 -14.24 -1.02
CA LEU A 144 6.50 -14.76 -2.00
C LEU A 144 7.92 -14.54 -1.46
N THR A 145 8.41 -15.47 -0.65
CA THR A 145 9.70 -15.35 0.06
C THR A 145 10.91 -15.75 -0.79
N GLU A 146 10.67 -16.52 -1.86
CA GLU A 146 11.73 -16.98 -2.75
C GLU A 146 11.79 -16.11 -4.00
N PHE A 147 12.97 -15.72 -4.42
CA PHE A 147 13.15 -14.88 -5.62
C PHE A 147 12.60 -15.53 -6.89
N SER A 148 12.67 -16.86 -6.98
CA SER A 148 12.07 -17.62 -8.08
C SER A 148 10.54 -17.52 -8.14
N GLN A 149 9.88 -17.40 -6.98
CA GLN A 149 8.43 -17.14 -6.90
C GLN A 149 8.11 -15.72 -7.37
N LEU A 150 8.90 -14.74 -6.93
CA LEU A 150 8.77 -13.35 -7.37
C LEU A 150 8.92 -13.24 -8.91
N ARG A 151 9.95 -13.87 -9.49
CA ARG A 151 10.14 -13.85 -10.96
C ARG A 151 8.93 -14.39 -11.72
N ARG A 152 8.40 -15.55 -11.30
CA ARG A 152 7.19 -16.12 -11.92
C ARG A 152 5.99 -15.18 -11.83
N GLU A 153 5.84 -14.50 -10.70
CA GLU A 153 4.74 -13.54 -10.52
C GLU A 153 4.93 -12.29 -11.39
N LEU A 154 6.18 -11.82 -11.58
CA LEU A 154 6.51 -10.70 -12.47
C LEU A 154 6.31 -11.02 -13.96
N GLU A 155 6.37 -12.28 -14.35
CA GLU A 155 6.11 -12.75 -15.72
C GLU A 155 4.63 -12.74 -16.08
N ARG A 156 3.74 -12.69 -15.11
CA ARG A 156 2.30 -12.66 -15.31
C ARG A 156 1.84 -11.32 -15.88
N GLU A 157 1.18 -11.35 -17.04
CA GLU A 157 0.71 -10.14 -17.73
C GLU A 157 -0.46 -9.46 -17.03
N GLU A 158 -1.24 -10.21 -16.24
CA GLU A 158 -2.40 -9.69 -15.51
C GLU A 158 -2.02 -8.64 -14.48
N PHE A 159 -0.80 -8.71 -13.93
CA PHE A 159 -0.36 -7.78 -12.91
C PHE A 159 0.44 -6.61 -13.48
N ARG A 160 -0.07 -5.41 -13.23
CA ARG A 160 0.68 -4.17 -13.46
C ARG A 160 1.79 -3.99 -12.43
N PHE A 161 1.53 -4.39 -11.17
CA PHE A 161 2.51 -4.35 -10.09
C PHE A 161 2.49 -5.65 -9.28
N VAL A 162 3.63 -5.97 -8.69
CA VAL A 162 3.81 -7.12 -7.81
C VAL A 162 4.50 -6.63 -6.53
N VAL A 163 3.86 -6.87 -5.38
CA VAL A 163 4.45 -6.54 -4.08
C VAL A 163 5.16 -7.77 -3.52
N PRO A 164 6.51 -7.84 -3.59
CA PRO A 164 7.26 -8.97 -3.05
C PRO A 164 7.12 -9.06 -1.53
N ASP A 165 7.52 -10.20 -0.96
CA ASP A 165 7.74 -10.24 0.47
C ASP A 165 8.93 -9.31 0.84
N PHE A 166 8.77 -8.54 1.90
CA PHE A 166 9.74 -7.53 2.33
C PHE A 166 11.15 -8.09 2.57
N ARG A 167 11.29 -9.38 2.86
CA ARG A 167 12.58 -10.06 3.02
C ARG A 167 13.42 -10.08 1.74
N LEU A 168 12.78 -9.88 0.58
CA LEU A 168 13.48 -9.77 -0.70
C LEU A 168 13.94 -8.33 -1.01
N ASN A 169 13.59 -7.35 -0.18
CA ASN A 169 13.95 -5.94 -0.43
C ASN A 169 15.44 -5.75 -0.71
N LYS A 170 16.31 -6.48 -0.02
CA LYS A 170 17.77 -6.34 -0.12
C LYS A 170 18.46 -7.41 -0.98
N ALA A 171 17.72 -8.15 -1.78
CA ALA A 171 18.27 -9.17 -2.68
C ALA A 171 18.91 -8.52 -3.92
N PHE A 172 19.82 -7.55 -3.72
CA PHE A 172 20.33 -6.65 -4.75
C PHE A 172 20.95 -7.37 -5.95
N ASP A 173 21.70 -8.46 -5.74
CA ASP A 173 22.34 -9.18 -6.84
C ASP A 173 21.30 -9.78 -7.79
N GLN A 174 20.21 -10.31 -7.23
CA GLN A 174 19.10 -10.88 -7.99
C GLN A 174 18.23 -9.76 -8.61
N LEU A 175 17.94 -8.70 -7.86
CA LEU A 175 17.16 -7.56 -8.31
C LEU A 175 17.83 -6.83 -9.50
N LYS A 176 19.15 -6.65 -9.47
CA LYS A 176 19.92 -6.05 -10.59
C LYS A 176 19.74 -6.83 -11.89
N GLY A 177 19.65 -8.15 -11.80
CA GLY A 177 19.49 -9.05 -12.94
C GLY A 177 18.12 -9.08 -13.59
N LEU A 178 17.11 -8.40 -13.01
CA LEU A 178 15.78 -8.29 -13.62
C LEU A 178 15.81 -7.38 -14.87
N PRO A 179 15.12 -7.74 -15.96
CA PRO A 179 14.95 -6.84 -17.10
C PRO A 179 14.05 -5.65 -16.70
N GLN A 180 14.23 -4.50 -17.36
CA GLN A 180 13.52 -3.26 -17.00
C GLN A 180 11.99 -3.43 -16.93
N PRO A 181 11.30 -4.13 -17.88
CA PRO A 181 9.86 -4.34 -17.78
C PRO A 181 9.42 -5.08 -16.51
N GLN A 182 10.28 -5.93 -15.92
CA GLN A 182 9.99 -6.57 -14.64
C GLN A 182 10.30 -5.63 -13.46
N LYS A 183 11.35 -4.82 -13.54
CA LYS A 183 11.65 -3.79 -12.53
C LYS A 183 10.53 -2.78 -12.39
N ASP A 184 9.92 -2.38 -13.50
CA ASP A 184 8.78 -1.45 -13.54
C ASP A 184 7.53 -2.00 -12.83
N LYS A 185 7.44 -3.33 -12.66
CA LYS A 185 6.34 -3.99 -11.93
C LYS A 185 6.62 -4.15 -10.43
N VAL A 186 7.87 -4.08 -9.98
CA VAL A 186 8.19 -4.32 -8.55
C VAL A 186 7.75 -3.14 -7.70
N GLU A 187 6.90 -3.39 -6.71
CA GLU A 187 6.46 -2.41 -5.71
C GLU A 187 6.97 -2.83 -4.32
N PHE A 188 8.04 -2.20 -3.86
CA PHE A 188 8.69 -2.54 -2.59
C PHE A 188 7.91 -2.07 -1.38
N LEU A 189 7.71 -2.94 -0.40
CA LEU A 189 7.15 -2.59 0.90
C LEU A 189 8.26 -2.03 1.81
N CYS A 190 8.29 -0.70 2.00
CA CYS A 190 9.45 -0.01 2.55
C CYS A 190 9.63 -0.14 4.07
N ASN A 191 8.52 -0.10 4.81
CA ASN A 191 8.48 0.07 6.26
C ASN A 191 7.78 -1.08 6.98
N GLU A 192 7.86 -2.31 6.45
CA GLU A 192 7.25 -3.48 7.09
C GLU A 192 7.81 -3.69 8.50
N CYS A 193 6.91 -3.83 9.47
CA CYS A 193 7.23 -4.05 10.87
C CYS A 193 7.32 -5.53 11.27
N CYS A 194 6.94 -6.45 10.39
CA CYS A 194 7.06 -7.88 10.66
C CYS A 194 8.51 -8.29 10.90
N TRP A 195 8.71 -9.15 11.89
CA TRP A 195 10.01 -9.77 12.13
C TRP A 195 10.48 -10.56 10.91
N THR A 196 11.72 -10.33 10.47
CA THR A 196 12.29 -11.00 9.30
C THR A 196 12.37 -12.52 9.44
N GLY A 197 12.54 -13.04 10.68
CA GLY A 197 12.51 -14.45 10.99
C GLY A 197 11.12 -15.09 11.10
N CYS A 198 10.03 -14.34 10.89
CA CYS A 198 8.66 -14.85 11.02
C CYS A 198 8.35 -15.93 9.97
N LYS A 199 7.97 -17.12 10.42
CA LYS A 199 7.53 -18.23 9.56
C LYS A 199 6.01 -18.29 9.41
N ASP A 200 5.26 -17.54 10.21
CA ASP A 200 3.80 -17.60 10.33
C ASP A 200 3.06 -16.48 9.60
N ARG A 201 3.77 -15.66 8.82
CA ARG A 201 3.18 -14.50 8.13
C ARG A 201 1.95 -14.88 7.28
N LYS A 202 2.03 -15.99 6.56
CA LYS A 202 0.91 -16.50 5.76
C LYS A 202 -0.29 -16.84 6.62
N ARG A 203 -0.07 -17.58 7.73
CA ARG A 203 -1.11 -17.92 8.69
C ARG A 203 -1.73 -16.69 9.35
N CYS A 204 -0.93 -15.66 9.63
CA CYS A 204 -1.44 -14.38 10.13
C CYS A 204 -2.45 -13.77 9.14
N TYR A 205 -2.14 -13.72 7.85
CA TYR A 205 -3.07 -13.22 6.83
C TYR A 205 -4.30 -14.12 6.62
N GLU A 206 -4.17 -15.43 6.75
CA GLU A 206 -5.30 -16.37 6.72
C GLU A 206 -6.26 -16.13 7.90
N THR A 207 -5.74 -15.85 9.10
CA THR A 207 -6.57 -15.49 10.26
C THR A 207 -7.36 -14.20 10.00
N VAL A 208 -6.73 -13.17 9.43
CA VAL A 208 -7.43 -11.94 9.04
C VAL A 208 -8.50 -12.22 7.98
N SER A 209 -8.19 -13.06 6.99
CA SER A 209 -9.14 -13.46 5.95
C SER A 209 -10.38 -14.16 6.53
N ARG A 210 -10.21 -15.06 7.49
CA ARG A 210 -11.32 -15.73 8.21
C ARG A 210 -12.19 -14.73 8.96
N LYS A 211 -11.58 -13.81 9.70
CA LYS A 211 -12.31 -12.77 10.42
C LYS A 211 -13.15 -11.90 9.48
N ASN A 212 -12.61 -11.52 8.33
CA ASN A 212 -13.34 -10.74 7.33
C ASN A 212 -14.51 -11.52 6.71
N LEU A 213 -14.47 -12.86 6.72
CA LEU A 213 -15.58 -13.72 6.32
C LEU A 213 -16.60 -13.96 7.46
N GLY A 214 -16.36 -13.37 8.64
CA GLY A 214 -17.23 -13.58 9.82
C GLY A 214 -17.05 -14.94 10.51
N GLU A 215 -15.97 -15.67 10.18
CA GLU A 215 -15.68 -16.96 10.80
C GLU A 215 -15.12 -16.77 12.21
N ALA A 216 -15.65 -17.52 13.16
CA ALA A 216 -15.05 -17.63 14.49
C ALA A 216 -13.70 -18.37 14.39
N CYS A 217 -12.61 -17.68 14.67
CA CYS A 217 -11.29 -18.28 14.69
C CYS A 217 -10.46 -17.70 15.85
N PRO A 218 -9.53 -18.51 16.42
CA PRO A 218 -8.61 -18.00 17.42
C PRO A 218 -7.77 -16.83 16.89
N GLU A 219 -7.41 -15.90 17.77
CA GLU A 219 -6.45 -14.86 17.45
C GLU A 219 -5.10 -15.49 17.06
N HIS A 220 -4.49 -14.94 16.01
CA HIS A 220 -3.12 -15.27 15.70
C HIS A 220 -2.17 -14.59 16.69
N ILE A 221 -1.43 -15.39 17.45
CA ILE A 221 -0.43 -14.87 18.37
C ILE A 221 0.87 -14.68 17.59
N CYS A 222 1.33 -13.44 17.51
CA CYS A 222 2.59 -13.13 16.87
C CYS A 222 3.77 -13.72 17.65
N THR A 223 4.66 -14.43 16.96
CA THR A 223 5.84 -15.08 17.55
C THR A 223 7.10 -14.21 17.50
N ALA A 224 7.00 -12.95 17.06
CA ALA A 224 8.13 -12.03 17.07
C ALA A 224 8.62 -11.79 18.51
N PRO A 225 9.94 -11.68 18.74
CA PRO A 225 10.50 -11.48 20.08
C PRO A 225 9.93 -10.29 20.82
N ASP A 226 9.45 -9.31 20.08
CA ASP A 226 8.98 -8.00 20.52
C ASP A 226 7.48 -7.77 20.23
N ALA A 227 6.72 -8.83 20.00
CA ALA A 227 5.31 -8.76 19.61
C ALA A 227 4.43 -7.94 20.57
N GLN A 228 4.77 -7.92 21.84
CA GLN A 228 4.04 -7.23 22.90
C GLN A 228 4.24 -5.70 22.92
N GLU A 229 5.25 -5.19 22.24
CA GLU A 229 5.64 -3.78 22.33
C GLU A 229 4.95 -2.89 21.30
N GLY A 230 4.14 -3.47 20.42
CA GLY A 230 3.43 -2.78 19.35
C GLY A 230 4.36 -2.22 18.26
N TYR A 231 3.75 -1.57 17.26
CA TYR A 231 4.48 -0.93 16.19
C TYR A 231 5.15 0.36 16.67
N ARG A 232 6.43 0.53 16.32
CA ARG A 232 7.17 1.79 16.53
C ARG A 232 7.95 2.14 15.27
N PHE A 233 7.90 3.39 14.86
CA PHE A 233 8.64 3.89 13.69
C PHE A 233 10.15 3.61 13.79
N SER A 234 10.74 3.89 14.94
CA SER A 234 12.16 3.63 15.19
C SER A 234 12.56 2.16 15.05
N ARG A 235 11.64 1.24 15.31
CA ARG A 235 11.86 -0.20 15.10
C ARG A 235 11.77 -0.61 13.66
N ALA A 236 10.79 -0.09 12.92
CA ALA A 236 10.71 -0.31 11.49
C ALA A 236 12.02 0.11 10.81
N MET A 237 12.59 1.25 11.21
CA MET A 237 13.88 1.73 10.70
C MET A 237 15.08 0.82 11.03
N GLN A 238 14.99 0.03 12.10
CA GLN A 238 16.03 -0.93 12.49
C GLN A 238 15.89 -2.29 11.78
N SER A 239 14.79 -2.53 11.09
CA SER A 239 14.60 -3.75 10.33
C SER A 239 15.64 -3.85 9.20
N PRO A 240 16.32 -5.00 9.03
CA PRO A 240 17.26 -5.18 7.91
C PRO A 240 16.57 -5.08 6.53
N ALA A 241 15.26 -5.19 6.48
CA ALA A 241 14.46 -5.06 5.27
C ALA A 241 13.95 -3.63 5.02
N PHE A 242 14.14 -2.69 5.96
CA PHE A 242 13.69 -1.32 5.82
C PHE A 242 14.39 -0.63 4.64
N ILE A 243 13.60 0.11 3.85
CA ILE A 243 14.11 0.90 2.74
C ILE A 243 13.96 2.37 3.11
N GLY A 244 15.07 3.04 3.38
CA GLY A 244 15.09 4.46 3.72
C GLY A 244 15.10 5.38 2.52
N THR A 245 14.80 6.66 2.72
CA THR A 245 14.75 7.69 1.69
C THR A 245 16.06 7.82 0.92
N GLU A 246 17.20 7.81 1.62
CA GLU A 246 18.51 7.89 1.01
C GLU A 246 18.81 6.68 0.12
N GLU A 247 18.39 5.48 0.57
CA GLU A 247 18.58 4.24 -0.18
C GLU A 247 17.70 4.20 -1.44
N ILE A 248 16.44 4.72 -1.35
CA ILE A 248 15.59 4.89 -2.53
C ILE A 248 16.34 5.72 -3.58
N CYS A 249 16.82 6.90 -3.18
CA CYS A 249 17.45 7.84 -4.09
C CYS A 249 18.79 7.34 -4.65
N ARG A 250 19.62 6.69 -3.81
CA ARG A 250 21.00 6.31 -4.19
C ARG A 250 21.15 4.89 -4.71
N THR A 251 20.17 4.02 -4.47
CA THR A 251 20.28 2.60 -4.83
C THR A 251 19.12 2.16 -5.74
N TYR A 252 17.88 2.29 -5.31
CA TYR A 252 16.76 1.74 -6.06
C TYR A 252 16.45 2.50 -7.34
N LEU A 253 16.38 3.83 -7.30
CA LEU A 253 16.17 4.64 -8.51
C LEU A 253 17.28 4.44 -9.55
N PRO A 254 18.58 4.47 -9.20
CA PRO A 254 19.64 4.15 -10.15
C PRO A 254 19.62 2.72 -10.68
N MET A 255 19.05 1.77 -9.93
CA MET A 255 18.84 0.39 -10.40
C MET A 255 17.66 0.25 -11.35
N GLY A 256 16.85 1.30 -11.55
CA GLY A 256 15.67 1.31 -12.42
C GLY A 256 14.36 0.93 -11.73
N PHE A 257 14.29 0.95 -10.41
CA PHE A 257 13.03 0.73 -9.66
C PHE A 257 12.38 2.06 -9.29
N SER A 258 11.04 2.13 -9.38
CA SER A 258 10.33 3.39 -9.19
C SER A 258 9.12 3.30 -8.23
N HIS A 259 8.72 2.11 -7.78
CA HIS A 259 7.49 1.95 -7.01
C HIS A 259 7.76 1.50 -5.58
N PHE A 260 7.25 2.29 -4.61
CA PHE A 260 7.50 2.12 -3.17
C PHE A 260 6.20 2.19 -2.40
N LYS A 261 5.90 1.16 -1.63
CA LYS A 261 4.69 1.04 -0.83
C LYS A 261 4.98 1.35 0.62
N ILE A 262 4.19 2.25 1.20
CA ILE A 262 4.17 2.52 2.64
C ILE A 262 3.10 1.66 3.28
N GLU A 263 3.47 0.87 4.27
CA GLU A 263 2.53 0.13 5.11
C GLU A 263 1.95 1.03 6.20
N GLY A 264 0.75 0.70 6.70
CA GLY A 264 0.28 1.33 7.91
C GLY A 264 -1.23 1.49 8.08
N ARG A 265 -2.06 0.78 7.31
CA ARG A 265 -3.53 0.89 7.42
C ARG A 265 -4.07 0.72 8.85
N GLY A 266 -3.39 -0.05 9.70
CA GLY A 266 -3.76 -0.28 11.11
C GLY A 266 -3.00 0.59 12.11
N LEU A 267 -2.19 1.57 11.69
CA LEU A 267 -1.27 2.29 12.58
C LEU A 267 -1.79 3.65 13.09
N GLY A 268 -2.87 4.15 12.50
CA GLY A 268 -3.40 5.47 12.82
C GLY A 268 -2.76 6.61 12.01
N SER A 269 -3.52 7.69 11.83
CA SER A 269 -3.14 8.83 10.98
C SER A 269 -1.87 9.54 11.44
N ALA A 270 -1.62 9.63 12.75
CA ALA A 270 -0.42 10.26 13.30
C ALA A 270 0.87 9.58 12.85
N LEU A 271 0.93 8.24 12.89
CA LEU A 271 2.10 7.49 12.40
C LEU A 271 2.22 7.57 10.88
N ILE A 272 1.11 7.58 10.16
CA ILE A 272 1.15 7.75 8.71
C ILE A 272 1.68 9.14 8.34
N LEU A 273 1.28 10.18 9.05
CA LEU A 273 1.86 11.52 8.87
C LEU A 273 3.39 11.49 9.03
N GLU A 274 3.91 10.85 10.08
CA GLU A 274 5.37 10.73 10.27
C GLU A 274 6.06 9.99 9.10
N PHE A 275 5.41 8.97 8.51
CA PHE A 275 5.94 8.34 7.29
C PHE A 275 5.90 9.28 6.08
N LEU A 276 4.82 10.05 5.90
CA LEU A 276 4.74 11.04 4.81
C LEU A 276 5.83 12.10 4.95
N LEU A 277 6.08 12.57 6.17
CA LEU A 277 7.17 13.49 6.47
C LEU A 277 8.54 12.87 6.15
N TYR A 278 8.76 11.64 6.61
CA TYR A 278 10.04 10.96 6.40
C TYR A 278 10.34 10.66 4.92
N TYR A 279 9.35 10.12 4.18
CA TYR A 279 9.58 9.66 2.81
C TYR A 279 9.45 10.74 1.75
N MET A 280 8.62 11.75 1.99
CA MET A 280 8.23 12.69 0.93
C MET A 280 8.68 14.13 1.18
N THR A 281 8.83 14.54 2.45
CA THR A 281 9.10 15.93 2.81
C THR A 281 10.59 16.18 3.02
N LYS A 282 11.11 17.27 2.45
CA LYS A 282 12.49 17.72 2.68
C LYS A 282 12.69 18.02 4.17
N PRO A 283 13.84 17.67 4.77
CA PRO A 283 14.06 17.79 6.21
C PRO A 283 13.78 19.19 6.77
N GLU A 284 14.15 20.22 6.04
CA GLU A 284 13.96 21.62 6.42
C GLU A 284 12.50 22.07 6.51
N TYR A 285 11.58 21.35 5.86
CA TYR A 285 10.14 21.66 5.85
C TYR A 285 9.28 20.71 6.69
N GLN A 286 9.87 19.65 7.30
CA GLN A 286 9.09 18.65 8.04
C GLN A 286 8.30 19.25 9.20
N LEU A 287 8.87 20.21 9.94
CA LEU A 287 8.15 20.89 11.00
C LEU A 287 6.97 21.70 10.46
N GLN A 288 7.21 22.48 9.42
CA GLN A 288 6.18 23.30 8.80
C GLN A 288 5.01 22.50 8.22
N VAL A 289 5.31 21.40 7.54
CA VAL A 289 4.28 20.47 7.00
C VAL A 289 3.49 19.82 8.14
N ARG A 290 4.18 19.39 9.21
CA ARG A 290 3.52 18.82 10.39
C ARG A 290 2.57 19.81 11.05
N GLU A 291 3.02 21.06 11.27
CA GLU A 291 2.20 22.11 11.87
C GLU A 291 0.96 22.44 11.03
N ALA A 292 1.12 22.57 9.71
CA ALA A 292 0.00 22.84 8.81
C ALA A 292 -1.07 21.74 8.90
N ILE A 293 -0.66 20.46 8.93
CA ILE A 293 -1.59 19.35 9.00
C ILE A 293 -2.26 19.28 10.38
N TYR A 294 -1.51 19.44 11.46
CA TYR A 294 -2.10 19.40 12.82
C TYR A 294 -3.05 20.55 13.08
N LEU A 295 -2.73 21.76 12.64
CA LEU A 295 -3.60 22.91 12.82
C LEU A 295 -4.93 22.73 12.08
N ASP A 296 -4.88 22.29 10.82
CA ASP A 296 -6.09 22.12 10.02
C ASP A 296 -6.95 20.95 10.52
N SER A 297 -6.33 19.83 10.94
CA SER A 297 -7.08 18.70 11.46
C SER A 297 -7.60 18.91 12.89
N MET A 298 -6.92 19.71 13.71
CA MET A 298 -7.38 20.01 15.08
C MET A 298 -8.51 21.07 15.09
N LEU A 299 -8.56 21.93 14.12
CA LEU A 299 -9.67 22.88 13.98
C LEU A 299 -11.01 22.20 13.70
N ASP A 300 -10.98 21.02 13.08
CA ASP A 300 -12.19 20.20 12.85
C ASP A 300 -12.61 19.35 14.07
N LEU A 301 -11.81 19.33 15.16
CA LEU A 301 -12.10 18.59 16.39
C LEU A 301 -12.77 19.41 17.49
N PHE A 302 -12.95 20.70 17.29
CA PHE A 302 -13.60 21.68 18.19
C PHE A 302 -14.77 22.34 17.47
#